data_89874eb4e28a6a5062ca52c6fe9be60d
#
_entry.id   89874eb4e28a6a5062ca52c6fe9be60d
#
_cell.length_a   1.000
_cell.length_b   1.000
_cell.length_c   1.000
_cell.angle_alpha   90.00
_cell.angle_beta   90.00
_cell.angle_gamma   90.00
#
_symmetry.space_group_name_H-M   'P 1'
#
loop_
_entity.id
_entity.type
_entity.pdbx_description
1 polymer ?
#
loop_
_entity_poly.entity_id
_entity_poly.type
_entity_poly.pdbx_seq_one_letter_code
_entity_poly.pdbx_strand_id
1 'polypeptide(L)'
;MRYGVFMRMNKFVHILLVFASVFITMQISTTDTAEAGKYPRIRADAGDDFKVFENKEVKLDGSESRGGFKKFVDFEWELVRINGTKVQNNNEPFVINNDDKSRASFMAPEVVSGEATYEFKLTVRDEIDREDDDVVMVHVMNQQLPVGPT
;
A
#
# COMPACT_ATOMS: atom_id res chain seq x y z
N MET A 1 -72.28 -7.24 -0.17
CA MET A 1 -71.39 -7.78 0.88
C MET A 1 -70.25 -8.51 0.16
N ARG A 2 -69.05 -7.94 0.19
CA ARG A 2 -67.87 -8.59 -0.35
C ARG A 2 -66.93 -8.81 0.82
N TYR A 3 -66.66 -10.05 1.19
CA TYR A 3 -65.67 -10.41 2.18
C TYR A 3 -64.29 -10.46 1.55
N GLY A 4 -63.42 -9.55 1.94
CA GLY A 4 -62.01 -9.59 1.62
C GLY A 4 -61.30 -10.65 2.48
N VAL A 5 -60.77 -11.67 1.85
CA VAL A 5 -59.91 -12.66 2.50
C VAL A 5 -58.53 -12.05 2.64
N PHE A 6 -58.18 -11.65 3.85
CA PHE A 6 -56.84 -11.20 4.22
C PHE A 6 -55.97 -12.45 4.48
N MET A 7 -55.15 -12.81 3.50
CA MET A 7 -54.22 -13.93 3.57
C MET A 7 -53.07 -13.54 4.52
N ARG A 8 -53.11 -14.00 5.75
CA ARG A 8 -51.99 -13.87 6.69
C ARG A 8 -50.83 -14.70 6.16
N MET A 9 -49.80 -14.04 5.62
CA MET A 9 -48.54 -14.68 5.31
C MET A 9 -47.90 -15.23 6.59
N ASN A 10 -47.68 -16.53 6.58
CA ASN A 10 -47.15 -17.30 7.71
C ASN A 10 -45.68 -16.90 7.98
N LYS A 11 -45.38 -16.53 9.22
CA LYS A 11 -44.07 -16.14 9.70
C LYS A 11 -42.96 -17.19 9.42
N PHE A 12 -43.35 -18.42 9.17
CA PHE A 12 -42.42 -19.51 8.89
C PHE A 12 -41.76 -19.42 7.49
N VAL A 13 -42.38 -18.75 6.53
CA VAL A 13 -41.79 -18.58 5.17
C VAL A 13 -40.62 -17.60 5.20
N HIS A 14 -40.64 -16.56 6.05
CA HIS A 14 -39.56 -15.61 6.20
C HIS A 14 -38.31 -16.20 6.85
N ILE A 15 -38.47 -17.14 7.77
CA ILE A 15 -37.34 -17.80 8.45
C ILE A 15 -36.62 -18.74 7.49
N LEU A 16 -37.33 -19.41 6.60
CA LEU A 16 -36.71 -20.32 5.62
C LEU A 16 -35.88 -19.59 4.55
N LEU A 17 -36.31 -18.38 4.14
CA LEU A 17 -35.58 -17.55 3.17
C LEU A 17 -34.30 -16.91 3.78
N VAL A 18 -34.31 -16.59 5.07
CA VAL A 18 -33.10 -16.07 5.74
C VAL A 18 -32.03 -17.14 5.92
N PHE A 19 -32.43 -18.38 6.20
CA PHE A 19 -31.49 -19.50 6.31
C PHE A 19 -30.90 -19.92 4.94
N ALA A 20 -31.64 -19.78 3.87
CA ALA A 20 -31.12 -20.06 2.52
C ALA A 20 -30.08 -19.03 2.05
N SER A 21 -30.20 -17.76 2.46
CA SER A 21 -29.22 -16.72 2.12
C SER A 21 -27.92 -16.81 2.93
N VAL A 22 -27.98 -17.36 4.16
CA VAL A 22 -26.78 -17.54 4.99
C VAL A 22 -25.95 -18.76 4.53
N PHE A 23 -26.57 -19.78 3.92
CA PHE A 23 -25.86 -20.95 3.42
C PHE A 23 -25.13 -20.72 2.08
N ILE A 24 -25.52 -19.69 1.30
CA ILE A 24 -24.88 -19.38 0.01
C ILE A 24 -23.56 -18.60 0.19
N THR A 25 -23.36 -17.91 1.32
CA THR A 25 -22.13 -17.13 1.57
C THR A 25 -20.98 -17.94 2.18
N MET A 26 -21.14 -19.22 2.46
CA MET A 26 -20.12 -20.04 3.11
C MET A 26 -19.42 -21.06 2.20
N GLN A 27 -19.55 -20.92 0.88
CA GLN A 27 -18.87 -21.82 -0.08
C GLN A 27 -17.86 -21.14 -1.00
N ILE A 28 -17.31 -19.98 -0.61
CA ILE A 28 -16.20 -19.37 -1.33
C ILE A 28 -15.01 -19.29 -0.39
N SER A 29 -14.36 -20.40 -0.13
CA SER A 29 -13.07 -20.40 0.56
C SER A 29 -12.40 -21.78 0.53
N THR A 30 -12.15 -22.39 -0.61
CA THR A 30 -11.21 -23.52 -0.63
C THR A 30 -10.58 -23.79 -2.01
N THR A 31 -10.21 -22.76 -2.76
CA THR A 31 -9.48 -23.04 -4.03
C THR A 31 -8.19 -22.23 -4.20
N ASP A 32 -7.72 -21.51 -3.18
CA ASP A 32 -6.58 -20.60 -3.36
C ASP A 32 -5.21 -21.20 -2.98
N THR A 33 -5.15 -22.43 -2.49
CA THR A 33 -3.87 -23.05 -2.11
C THR A 33 -3.16 -23.83 -3.23
N ALA A 34 -3.84 -24.10 -4.34
CA ALA A 34 -3.26 -24.90 -5.43
C ALA A 34 -2.48 -24.08 -6.47
N GLU A 35 -2.76 -22.79 -6.60
CA GLU A 35 -2.11 -21.91 -7.58
C GLU A 35 -0.81 -21.26 -7.05
N ALA A 36 -0.65 -21.11 -5.75
CA ALA A 36 0.51 -20.45 -5.14
C ALA A 36 1.86 -21.14 -5.45
N GLY A 37 1.88 -22.41 -5.84
CA GLY A 37 3.08 -23.14 -6.25
C GLY A 37 3.40 -23.06 -7.75
N LYS A 38 2.48 -22.59 -8.57
CA LYS A 38 2.60 -22.62 -10.03
C LYS A 38 3.39 -21.44 -10.61
N TYR A 39 3.43 -20.33 -9.88
CA TYR A 39 4.08 -19.10 -10.34
C TYR A 39 5.20 -18.68 -9.39
N PRO A 40 6.25 -18.02 -9.88
CA PRO A 40 7.29 -17.46 -9.04
C PRO A 40 6.69 -16.55 -7.97
N ARG A 41 7.26 -16.54 -6.77
CA ARG A 41 6.89 -15.56 -5.75
C ARG A 41 7.21 -14.17 -6.26
N ILE A 42 6.32 -13.21 -5.97
CA ILE A 42 6.64 -11.80 -6.15
C ILE A 42 7.55 -11.35 -5.01
N ARG A 43 8.38 -10.36 -5.29
CA ARG A 43 9.27 -9.73 -4.34
C ARG A 43 9.39 -8.26 -4.68
N ALA A 44 8.91 -7.43 -3.77
CA ALA A 44 9.21 -6.01 -3.77
C ALA A 44 10.70 -5.78 -3.43
N ASP A 45 11.27 -4.74 -3.99
CA ASP A 45 12.63 -4.30 -3.71
C ASP A 45 12.64 -2.77 -3.82
N ALA A 46 12.62 -2.10 -2.66
CA ALA A 46 12.60 -0.65 -2.54
C ALA A 46 14.01 -0.03 -2.57
N GLY A 47 15.04 -0.87 -2.69
CA GLY A 47 16.43 -0.48 -2.63
C GLY A 47 16.97 -0.34 -1.20
N ASP A 48 18.26 -0.02 -1.10
CA ASP A 48 18.95 0.17 0.17
C ASP A 48 18.66 1.55 0.78
N ASP A 49 18.72 1.64 2.11
CA ASP A 49 18.67 2.91 2.85
C ASP A 49 19.80 3.85 2.45
N PHE A 50 19.50 5.14 2.32
CA PHE A 50 20.50 6.11 1.88
C PHE A 50 20.35 7.49 2.53
N LYS A 51 21.37 8.32 2.35
CA LYS A 51 21.41 9.70 2.88
C LYS A 51 21.42 10.71 1.74
N VAL A 52 20.69 11.81 1.95
CA VAL A 52 20.68 12.94 1.05
C VAL A 52 20.71 14.25 1.85
N PHE A 53 21.05 15.36 1.19
CA PHE A 53 20.85 16.68 1.77
C PHE A 53 19.45 17.21 1.48
N GLU A 54 18.95 18.06 2.38
CA GLU A 54 17.71 18.81 2.17
C GLU A 54 17.70 19.60 0.84
N ASN A 55 16.51 19.92 0.34
CA ASN A 55 16.33 20.68 -0.89
C ASN A 55 16.95 20.02 -2.15
N LYS A 56 17.13 18.71 -2.16
CA LYS A 56 17.54 17.92 -3.32
C LYS A 56 16.40 17.03 -3.79
N GLU A 57 16.36 16.81 -5.11
CA GLU A 57 15.50 15.78 -5.67
C GLU A 57 16.04 14.41 -5.27
N VAL A 58 15.15 13.61 -4.68
CA VAL A 58 15.39 12.23 -4.26
C VAL A 58 14.71 11.31 -5.23
N LYS A 59 15.38 10.24 -5.63
CA LYS A 59 14.84 9.20 -6.52
C LYS A 59 14.68 7.92 -5.72
N LEU A 60 13.46 7.37 -5.74
CA LEU A 60 13.14 6.04 -5.25
C LEU A 60 13.14 5.09 -6.45
N ASP A 61 13.77 3.94 -6.33
CA ASP A 61 13.91 2.99 -7.43
C ASP A 61 13.52 1.57 -7.01
N GLY A 62 12.30 1.16 -7.37
CA GLY A 62 11.74 -0.18 -7.16
C GLY A 62 11.91 -1.10 -8.36
N SER A 63 12.74 -0.75 -9.35
CA SER A 63 12.87 -1.49 -10.61
C SER A 63 13.53 -2.88 -10.46
N GLU A 64 14.18 -3.16 -9.32
CA GLU A 64 14.76 -4.46 -8.99
C GLU A 64 13.70 -5.44 -8.41
N SER A 65 12.48 -5.00 -8.20
CA SER A 65 11.35 -5.87 -7.85
C SER A 65 11.17 -6.96 -8.91
N ARG A 66 10.90 -8.19 -8.48
CA ARG A 66 10.93 -9.35 -9.38
C ARG A 66 9.91 -10.42 -9.02
N GLY A 67 9.72 -11.35 -9.96
CA GLY A 67 8.77 -12.46 -9.81
C GLY A 67 7.43 -12.13 -10.46
N GLY A 68 6.39 -12.77 -9.94
CA GLY A 68 5.02 -12.57 -10.46
C GLY A 68 4.69 -13.42 -11.67
N PHE A 69 3.46 -13.26 -12.17
CA PHE A 69 2.87 -14.02 -13.29
C PHE A 69 3.21 -13.35 -14.61
N LYS A 70 3.95 -12.76 -15.09
CA LYS A 70 4.46 -12.11 -16.29
C LYS A 70 5.22 -10.83 -15.94
N LYS A 71 4.55 -9.84 -15.39
CA LYS A 71 5.13 -8.57 -14.95
C LYS A 71 4.27 -7.98 -13.83
N PHE A 72 4.80 -7.02 -13.12
CA PHE A 72 3.99 -6.19 -12.24
C PHE A 72 3.08 -5.30 -13.06
N VAL A 73 1.85 -5.16 -12.59
CA VAL A 73 0.85 -4.27 -13.19
C VAL A 73 0.71 -2.99 -12.40
N ASP A 74 1.13 -3.01 -11.14
CA ASP A 74 1.00 -1.89 -10.25
C ASP A 74 2.21 -1.73 -9.33
N PHE A 75 2.56 -0.48 -9.08
CA PHE A 75 3.56 -0.04 -8.10
C PHE A 75 2.90 1.06 -7.29
N GLU A 76 3.11 1.07 -6.00
CA GLU A 76 2.59 2.11 -5.10
C GLU A 76 3.65 2.47 -4.07
N TRP A 77 4.06 3.75 -4.09
CA TRP A 77 4.97 4.32 -3.13
C TRP A 77 4.22 5.18 -2.12
N GLU A 78 4.37 4.87 -0.85
CA GLU A 78 3.76 5.61 0.25
C GLU A 78 4.81 6.08 1.27
N LEU A 79 4.69 7.31 1.75
CA LEU A 79 5.41 7.75 2.94
C LEU A 79 4.69 7.22 4.18
N VAL A 80 5.30 6.25 4.87
CA VAL A 80 4.65 5.56 6.00
C VAL A 80 5.06 6.08 7.37
N ARG A 81 6.31 6.58 7.51
CA ARG A 81 6.77 7.17 8.78
C ARG A 81 7.72 8.35 8.56
N ILE A 82 7.71 9.27 9.52
CA ILE A 82 8.67 10.36 9.67
C ILE A 82 9.25 10.27 11.07
N ASN A 83 10.58 10.15 11.21
CA ASN A 83 11.28 9.99 12.48
C ASN A 83 10.66 8.90 13.38
N GLY A 84 10.27 7.75 12.76
CA GLY A 84 9.63 6.63 13.42
C GLY A 84 8.15 6.82 13.74
N THR A 85 7.58 8.02 13.55
CA THR A 85 6.16 8.30 13.78
C THR A 85 5.36 8.03 12.50
N LYS A 86 4.28 7.25 12.61
CA LYS A 86 3.41 6.91 11.48
C LYS A 86 2.73 8.16 10.91
N VAL A 87 2.80 8.33 9.59
CA VAL A 87 2.05 9.35 8.85
C VAL A 87 0.57 8.94 8.82
N GLN A 88 -0.32 9.89 9.15
CA GLN A 88 -1.76 9.62 9.19
C GLN A 88 -2.47 10.34 8.04
N ASN A 89 -3.32 9.60 7.33
CA ASN A 89 -4.39 10.10 6.45
C ASN A 89 -4.02 11.31 5.61
N ASN A 90 -3.22 11.13 4.57
CA ASN A 90 -2.88 12.15 3.57
C ASN A 90 -2.23 13.43 4.16
N ASN A 91 -1.61 13.34 5.31
CA ASN A 91 -0.84 14.44 5.90
C ASN A 91 0.64 14.34 5.51
N GLU A 92 0.90 14.06 4.25
CA GLU A 92 2.25 14.03 3.71
C GLU A 92 2.78 15.46 3.58
N PRO A 93 4.00 15.72 4.05
CA PRO A 93 4.57 17.08 4.02
C PRO A 93 5.03 17.50 2.62
N PHE A 94 5.03 16.59 1.65
CA PHE A 94 5.45 16.81 0.27
C PHE A 94 4.75 15.82 -0.67
N VAL A 95 4.87 16.08 -1.99
CA VAL A 95 4.29 15.23 -3.05
C VAL A 95 5.34 14.22 -3.50
N ILE A 96 4.93 12.96 -3.62
CA ILE A 96 5.69 11.92 -4.29
C ILE A 96 5.26 11.93 -5.77
N ASN A 97 6.18 12.24 -6.68
CA ASN A 97 5.91 12.22 -8.10
C ASN A 97 6.06 10.81 -8.65
N ASN A 98 5.15 10.38 -9.53
CA ASN A 98 5.13 9.03 -10.11
C ASN A 98 5.07 7.92 -9.06
N ASP A 99 4.32 8.13 -7.99
CA ASP A 99 4.10 7.16 -6.90
C ASP A 99 3.50 5.84 -7.38
N ASP A 100 2.85 5.86 -8.56
CA ASP A 100 2.29 4.70 -9.27
C ASP A 100 3.26 4.01 -10.26
N LYS A 101 4.55 4.33 -10.22
CA LYS A 101 5.58 3.76 -11.11
C LYS A 101 6.69 3.07 -10.34
N SER A 102 7.44 2.20 -11.03
CA SER A 102 8.64 1.57 -10.45
C SER A 102 9.70 2.57 -9.98
N ARG A 103 9.70 3.77 -10.56
CA ARG A 103 10.57 4.88 -10.15
C ARG A 103 9.73 6.08 -9.78
N ALA A 104 9.90 6.54 -8.55
CA ALA A 104 9.26 7.72 -8.01
C ALA A 104 10.30 8.78 -7.61
N SER A 105 9.87 9.99 -7.33
CA SER A 105 10.76 11.03 -6.82
C SER A 105 10.01 12.01 -5.92
N PHE A 106 10.74 12.64 -5.02
CA PHE A 106 10.23 13.74 -4.20
C PHE A 106 11.34 14.77 -3.95
N MET A 107 10.95 15.96 -3.50
CA MET A 107 11.90 16.97 -3.05
C MET A 107 12.17 16.78 -1.55
N ALA A 108 13.42 16.52 -1.17
CA ALA A 108 13.81 16.40 0.23
C ALA A 108 13.46 17.67 1.00
N PRO A 109 12.62 17.59 2.03
CA PRO A 109 12.19 18.77 2.78
C PRO A 109 13.34 19.38 3.59
N GLU A 110 13.18 20.64 3.97
CA GLU A 110 14.10 21.33 4.87
C GLU A 110 14.10 20.69 6.25
N VAL A 111 15.29 20.52 6.82
CA VAL A 111 15.52 19.97 8.15
C VAL A 111 16.12 21.05 9.04
N VAL A 112 15.42 21.44 10.10
CA VAL A 112 15.81 22.57 10.97
C VAL A 112 17.18 22.34 11.62
N SER A 113 17.50 21.09 12.01
CA SER A 113 18.80 20.72 12.57
C SER A 113 19.03 19.21 12.51
N GLY A 114 20.27 18.79 12.29
CA GLY A 114 20.65 17.37 12.31
C GLY A 114 20.14 16.59 11.10
N GLU A 115 19.33 15.57 11.36
CA GLU A 115 18.84 14.61 10.37
C GLU A 115 17.35 14.32 10.63
N ALA A 116 16.57 14.14 9.56
CA ALA A 116 15.23 13.60 9.61
C ALA A 116 15.15 12.31 8.77
N THR A 117 14.46 11.29 9.27
CA THR A 117 14.31 10.01 8.60
C THR A 117 12.89 9.88 8.02
N TYR A 118 12.80 9.55 6.75
CA TYR A 118 11.57 9.30 6.02
C TYR A 118 11.55 7.85 5.56
N GLU A 119 10.55 7.09 6.01
CA GLU A 119 10.37 5.68 5.64
C GLU A 119 9.31 5.58 4.54
N PHE A 120 9.71 5.10 3.38
CA PHE A 120 8.82 4.84 2.26
C PHE A 120 8.57 3.35 2.13
N LYS A 121 7.32 3.00 1.86
CA LYS A 121 6.90 1.64 1.52
C LYS A 121 6.63 1.57 0.02
N LEU A 122 7.22 0.59 -0.64
CA LEU A 122 6.86 0.18 -1.97
C LEU A 122 5.95 -1.05 -1.89
N THR A 123 4.77 -0.97 -2.49
CA THR A 123 3.92 -2.13 -2.73
C THR A 123 3.93 -2.45 -4.22
N VAL A 124 4.11 -3.71 -4.59
CA VAL A 124 4.01 -4.19 -5.96
C VAL A 124 2.90 -5.21 -6.08
N ARG A 125 2.18 -5.19 -7.21
CA ARG A 125 1.08 -6.12 -7.50
C ARG A 125 1.27 -6.75 -8.88
N ASP A 126 0.92 -8.03 -9.03
CA ASP A 126 0.94 -8.72 -10.32
C ASP A 126 -0.46 -8.87 -10.94
N GLU A 127 -0.51 -9.45 -12.15
CA GLU A 127 -1.74 -9.61 -12.96
C GLU A 127 -2.80 -10.54 -12.31
N ILE A 128 -2.48 -11.24 -11.24
CA ILE A 128 -3.42 -12.11 -10.49
C ILE A 128 -3.61 -11.64 -9.05
N ASP A 129 -3.46 -10.34 -8.82
CA ASP A 129 -3.70 -9.64 -7.54
C ASP A 129 -2.86 -10.15 -6.35
N ARG A 130 -1.65 -10.69 -6.60
CA ARG A 130 -0.72 -10.95 -5.50
C ARG A 130 0.09 -9.71 -5.24
N GLU A 131 0.36 -9.46 -3.97
CA GLU A 131 1.12 -8.31 -3.50
C GLU A 131 2.34 -8.73 -2.69
N ASP A 132 3.33 -7.87 -2.70
CA ASP A 132 4.47 -7.88 -1.79
C ASP A 132 4.89 -6.45 -1.51
N ASP A 133 5.49 -6.21 -0.36
CA ASP A 133 5.95 -4.88 0.03
C ASP A 133 7.38 -4.90 0.58
N ASP A 134 8.05 -3.78 0.43
CA ASP A 134 9.38 -3.52 0.96
C ASP A 134 9.50 -2.05 1.39
N VAL A 135 10.46 -1.74 2.23
CA VAL A 135 10.64 -0.38 2.76
C VAL A 135 12.06 0.12 2.56
N VAL A 136 12.19 1.43 2.32
CA VAL A 136 13.48 2.12 2.27
C VAL A 136 13.45 3.34 3.18
N MET A 137 14.52 3.56 3.94
CA MET A 137 14.70 4.75 4.76
C MET A 137 15.59 5.77 4.06
N VAL A 138 15.06 6.98 3.90
CA VAL A 138 15.79 8.13 3.37
C VAL A 138 16.14 9.06 4.53
N HIS A 139 17.41 9.22 4.78
CA HIS A 139 17.94 10.11 5.81
C HIS A 139 18.26 11.47 5.20
N VAL A 140 17.44 12.47 5.48
CA VAL A 140 17.61 13.84 5.00
C VAL A 140 18.43 14.63 6.02
N MET A 141 19.59 15.09 5.60
CA MET A 141 20.52 15.86 6.43
C MET A 141 20.38 17.35 6.19
N ASN A 142 20.44 18.12 7.28
CA ASN A 142 20.55 19.58 7.18
C ASN A 142 21.86 19.97 6.50
N GLN A 143 21.80 20.87 5.53
CA GLN A 143 22.98 21.43 4.85
C GLN A 143 23.41 22.74 5.54
N GLN A 144 23.69 22.73 6.84
CA GLN A 144 24.31 23.90 7.44
C GLN A 144 25.71 24.09 6.90
N LEU A 145 25.94 25.25 6.26
CA LEU A 145 27.29 25.72 5.98
C LEU A 145 28.02 25.87 7.34
N PRO A 146 29.28 25.42 7.46
CA PRO A 146 30.04 25.70 8.68
C PRO A 146 30.02 27.20 8.91
N VAL A 147 29.50 27.62 10.08
CA VAL A 147 29.59 29.02 10.51
C VAL A 147 31.09 29.29 10.67
N GLY A 148 31.64 30.10 9.78
CA GLY A 148 33.03 30.49 9.82
C GLY A 148 33.33 31.12 11.18
N PRO A 149 34.56 30.98 11.70
CA PRO A 149 34.97 31.60 12.96
C PRO A 149 34.75 33.12 12.85
N THR A 150 33.98 33.67 13.77
CA THR A 150 33.84 35.12 14.01
C THR A 150 35.09 35.69 14.59
#